data_4dd335c20a0dda0cebbaef47fb7e6f03
#
_entry.id   4dd335c20a0dda0cebbaef47fb7e6f03
#
_cell.length_a   1.000
_cell.length_b   1.000
_cell.length_c   1.000
_cell.angle_alpha   90.00
_cell.angle_beta   90.00
_cell.angle_gamma   90.00
#
_symmetry.space_group_name_H-M   'P 1'
#
loop_
_entity.id
_entity.type
_entity.pdbx_description
1 polymer ?
#
loop_
_entity_poly.entity_id
_entity_poly.type
_entity_poly.pdbx_seq_one_letter_code
_entity_poly.pdbx_strand_id
1 'polypeptide(L)'
;MLHRLLLCGGLLAALAFPSSALAWGKAGHRLVAQLADADLTPAARAEVDRLLAGEPEPTLAGVASWADELRASNPDLGRRSAKWHYVNIGESNCRYSARRDCPGGDCVVEALKAQTAILADDARPRAERAQALKFVVHFVGDAHQPMH
;
A
#
# COMPACT_ATOMS: atom_id res chain seq x y z
N MET A 1 3.64 -43.26 -58.61
CA MET A 1 3.96 -43.36 -57.17
C MET A 1 3.97 -41.96 -56.57
N LEU A 2 2.94 -41.62 -55.83
CA LEU A 2 2.65 -40.25 -55.35
C LEU A 2 3.09 -40.16 -53.87
N HIS A 3 4.19 -39.44 -53.60
CA HIS A 3 4.60 -39.16 -52.21
C HIS A 3 3.81 -37.96 -51.67
N ARG A 4 2.93 -38.21 -50.74
CA ARG A 4 2.26 -37.20 -49.97
C ARG A 4 3.15 -36.73 -48.81
N LEU A 5 3.67 -35.52 -48.90
CA LEU A 5 4.29 -34.80 -47.81
C LEU A 5 3.20 -34.23 -46.89
N LEU A 6 3.05 -34.81 -45.70
CA LEU A 6 2.26 -34.26 -44.61
C LEU A 6 3.08 -33.21 -43.88
N LEU A 7 2.77 -31.95 -44.12
CA LEU A 7 3.22 -30.80 -43.33
C LEU A 7 2.44 -30.75 -42.02
N CYS A 8 3.05 -31.25 -40.94
CA CYS A 8 2.54 -30.99 -39.57
C CYS A 8 2.82 -29.56 -39.19
N GLY A 9 1.84 -28.68 -39.39
CA GLY A 9 1.83 -27.31 -38.85
C GLY A 9 1.58 -27.38 -37.35
N GLY A 10 2.64 -27.29 -36.55
CA GLY A 10 2.53 -27.11 -35.11
C GLY A 10 2.01 -25.72 -34.77
N LEU A 11 0.73 -25.65 -34.36
CA LEU A 11 0.12 -24.42 -33.83
C LEU A 11 0.69 -24.17 -32.42
N LEU A 12 1.70 -23.31 -32.30
CA LEU A 12 2.12 -22.77 -31.01
C LEU A 12 1.00 -21.86 -30.49
N ALA A 13 0.12 -22.40 -29.67
CA ALA A 13 -0.78 -21.60 -28.85
C ALA A 13 0.05 -20.91 -27.78
N ALA A 14 0.44 -19.65 -28.01
CA ALA A 14 0.98 -18.78 -26.98
C ALA A 14 -0.13 -18.57 -25.95
N LEU A 15 -0.06 -19.27 -24.83
CA LEU A 15 -0.87 -19.05 -23.65
C LEU A 15 -0.48 -17.66 -23.11
N ALA A 16 -1.16 -16.61 -23.57
CA ALA A 16 -1.15 -15.31 -22.94
C ALA A 16 -1.84 -15.46 -21.58
N PHE A 17 -1.08 -15.75 -20.55
CA PHE A 17 -1.58 -15.60 -19.18
C PHE A 17 -1.91 -14.12 -18.98
N PRO A 18 -3.15 -13.76 -18.63
CA PRO A 18 -3.42 -12.41 -18.20
C PRO A 18 -2.57 -12.15 -16.96
N SER A 19 -1.54 -11.32 -17.09
CA SER A 19 -0.88 -10.75 -15.93
C SER A 19 -1.94 -9.89 -15.24
N SER A 20 -2.57 -10.44 -14.21
CA SER A 20 -3.41 -9.66 -13.31
C SER A 20 -2.52 -8.52 -12.83
N ALA A 21 -2.88 -7.27 -13.17
CA ALA A 21 -2.30 -6.09 -12.55
C ALA A 21 -2.73 -6.13 -11.08
N LEU A 22 -1.96 -6.85 -10.27
CA LEU A 22 -2.17 -6.92 -8.84
C LEU A 22 -1.71 -5.58 -8.27
N ALA A 23 -2.53 -4.97 -7.41
CA ALA A 23 -2.05 -3.95 -6.48
C ALA A 23 -0.74 -4.41 -5.85
N TRP A 24 0.08 -3.49 -5.39
CA TRP A 24 1.35 -3.86 -4.78
C TRP A 24 1.11 -4.81 -3.60
N GLY A 25 1.56 -6.04 -3.75
CA GLY A 25 1.53 -6.98 -2.66
C GLY A 25 2.65 -6.69 -1.65
N LYS A 26 2.77 -7.54 -0.66
CA LYS A 26 3.75 -7.43 0.44
C LYS A 26 5.16 -7.00 -0.01
N ALA A 27 5.66 -7.55 -1.12
CA ALA A 27 6.99 -7.23 -1.63
C ALA A 27 7.12 -5.78 -2.10
N GLY A 28 6.09 -5.23 -2.77
CA GLY A 28 6.08 -3.83 -3.22
C GLY A 28 6.07 -2.85 -2.05
N HIS A 29 5.20 -3.04 -1.07
CA HIS A 29 5.16 -2.21 0.14
C HIS A 29 6.48 -2.27 0.91
N ARG A 30 7.09 -3.45 1.06
CA ARG A 30 8.40 -3.59 1.70
C ARG A 30 9.50 -2.83 0.96
N LEU A 31 9.51 -2.85 -0.37
CA LEU A 31 10.50 -2.12 -1.17
C LEU A 31 10.37 -0.61 -0.99
N VAL A 32 9.14 -0.06 -1.05
CA VAL A 32 8.89 1.38 -0.79
C VAL A 32 9.37 1.77 0.60
N ALA A 33 9.06 0.95 1.61
CA ALA A 33 9.49 1.20 2.98
C ALA A 33 11.02 1.14 3.15
N GLN A 34 11.72 0.24 2.45
CA GLN A 34 13.19 0.18 2.45
C GLN A 34 13.82 1.42 1.80
N LEU A 35 13.23 1.93 0.71
CA LEU A 35 13.69 3.17 0.09
C LEU A 35 13.53 4.35 1.04
N ALA A 36 12.37 4.48 1.70
CA ALA A 36 12.13 5.52 2.68
C ALA A 36 13.09 5.42 3.89
N ASP A 37 13.37 4.20 4.34
CA ASP A 37 14.28 3.97 5.45
C ASP A 37 15.71 4.47 5.16
N ALA A 38 16.18 4.32 3.92
CA ALA A 38 17.50 4.79 3.50
C ALA A 38 17.66 6.34 3.59
N ASP A 39 16.56 7.08 3.46
CA ASP A 39 16.54 8.55 3.45
C ASP A 39 16.19 9.16 4.83
N LEU A 40 15.95 8.35 5.86
CA LEU A 40 15.63 8.86 7.19
C LEU A 40 16.78 9.64 7.79
N THR A 41 16.47 10.81 8.34
CA THR A 41 17.43 11.50 9.23
C THR A 41 17.67 10.69 10.50
N PRO A 42 18.81 10.88 11.20
CA PRO A 42 19.07 10.18 12.47
C PRO A 42 17.95 10.38 13.51
N ALA A 43 17.35 11.56 13.58
CA ALA A 43 16.24 11.85 14.49
C ALA A 43 14.98 11.09 14.10
N ALA A 44 14.63 11.05 12.81
CA ALA A 44 13.47 10.31 12.32
C ALA A 44 13.64 8.79 12.54
N ARG A 45 14.86 8.27 12.31
CA ARG A 45 15.19 6.86 12.57
C ARG A 45 15.01 6.52 14.04
N ALA A 46 15.55 7.32 14.96
CA ALA A 46 15.39 7.09 16.39
C ALA A 46 13.91 7.07 16.81
N GLU A 47 13.09 7.93 16.21
CA GLU A 47 11.65 7.95 16.50
C GLU A 47 10.93 6.73 15.91
N VAL A 48 11.26 6.30 14.69
CA VAL A 48 10.77 5.06 14.10
C VAL A 48 11.09 3.86 15.00
N ASP A 49 12.35 3.72 15.43
CA ASP A 49 12.80 2.65 16.31
C ASP A 49 12.01 2.65 17.62
N ARG A 50 11.81 3.86 18.21
CA ARG A 50 11.02 4.02 19.45
C ARG A 50 9.56 3.63 19.27
N LEU A 51 8.93 4.00 18.15
CA LEU A 51 7.52 3.72 17.89
C LEU A 51 7.29 2.25 17.58
N LEU A 52 8.18 1.62 16.81
CA LEU A 52 8.05 0.23 16.39
C LEU A 52 8.63 -0.77 17.40
N ALA A 53 9.25 -0.31 18.49
CA ALA A 53 9.76 -1.20 19.53
C ALA A 53 8.63 -2.11 20.07
N GLY A 54 8.82 -3.44 19.94
CA GLY A 54 7.82 -4.45 20.30
C GLY A 54 7.07 -5.06 19.12
N GLU A 55 7.20 -4.53 17.90
CA GLU A 55 6.72 -5.23 16.71
C GLU A 55 7.61 -6.47 16.43
N PRO A 56 7.08 -7.55 15.83
CA PRO A 56 7.87 -8.74 15.51
C PRO A 56 9.07 -8.46 14.58
N GLU A 57 8.89 -7.56 13.63
CA GLU A 57 9.94 -7.01 12.77
C GLU A 57 9.88 -5.47 12.89
N PRO A 58 10.67 -4.86 13.82
CA PRO A 58 10.52 -3.45 14.21
C PRO A 58 11.20 -2.50 13.22
N THR A 59 10.86 -2.62 11.92
CA THR A 59 11.39 -1.79 10.82
C THR A 59 10.23 -1.28 9.97
N LEU A 60 10.47 -0.20 9.19
CA LEU A 60 9.47 0.27 8.23
C LEU A 60 9.07 -0.85 7.27
N ALA A 61 10.03 -1.62 6.76
CA ALA A 61 9.77 -2.76 5.90
C ALA A 61 8.96 -3.87 6.58
N GLY A 62 9.21 -4.12 7.86
CA GLY A 62 8.51 -5.14 8.64
C GLY A 62 7.02 -4.85 8.81
N VAL A 63 6.65 -3.58 8.94
CA VAL A 63 5.27 -3.15 9.13
C VAL A 63 4.56 -2.71 7.84
N ALA A 64 5.26 -2.75 6.70
CA ALA A 64 4.78 -2.15 5.45
C ALA A 64 3.46 -2.76 4.92
N SER A 65 3.16 -4.03 5.19
CA SER A 65 1.90 -4.68 4.80
C SER A 65 0.87 -4.81 5.93
N TRP A 66 1.18 -4.24 7.10
CA TRP A 66 0.33 -4.39 8.29
C TRP A 66 -1.12 -3.95 8.06
N ALA A 67 -1.38 -2.89 7.31
CA ALA A 67 -2.73 -2.39 7.07
C ALA A 67 -3.59 -3.38 6.25
N ASP A 68 -3.00 -4.08 5.28
CA ASP A 68 -3.67 -5.16 4.54
C ASP A 68 -3.98 -6.36 5.44
N GLU A 69 -3.08 -6.67 6.37
CA GLU A 69 -3.21 -7.80 7.30
C GLU A 69 -4.31 -7.57 8.35
N LEU A 70 -4.79 -6.33 8.53
CA LEU A 70 -5.88 -6.00 9.47
C LEU A 70 -7.17 -6.75 9.19
N ARG A 71 -7.45 -7.14 7.96
CA ARG A 71 -8.64 -7.93 7.62
C ARG A 71 -8.71 -9.24 8.40
N ALA A 72 -7.56 -9.84 8.68
CA ALA A 72 -7.45 -11.08 9.44
C ALA A 72 -7.15 -10.84 10.92
N SER A 73 -6.23 -9.90 11.25
CA SER A 73 -5.70 -9.71 12.60
C SER A 73 -6.58 -8.81 13.48
N ASN A 74 -7.28 -7.83 12.89
CA ASN A 74 -8.22 -6.93 13.55
C ASN A 74 -9.36 -6.57 12.60
N PRO A 75 -10.39 -7.43 12.46
CA PRO A 75 -11.46 -7.24 11.46
C PRO A 75 -12.25 -5.94 11.62
N ASP A 76 -12.37 -5.39 12.82
CA ASP A 76 -13.07 -4.13 13.06
C ASP A 76 -12.29 -2.95 12.50
N LEU A 77 -11.01 -2.86 12.77
CA LEU A 77 -10.15 -1.83 12.19
C LEU A 77 -10.00 -2.03 10.69
N GLY A 78 -9.84 -3.27 10.22
CA GLY A 78 -9.77 -3.61 8.81
C GLY A 78 -11.00 -3.18 8.01
N ARG A 79 -12.21 -3.32 8.58
CA ARG A 79 -13.44 -2.81 7.94
C ARG A 79 -13.48 -1.28 7.89
N ARG A 80 -13.08 -0.61 8.99
CA ARG A 80 -13.05 0.86 9.02
C ARG A 80 -12.05 1.44 8.04
N SER A 81 -10.88 0.82 7.88
CA SER A 81 -9.81 1.30 7.00
C SER A 81 -9.91 0.79 5.56
N ALA A 82 -10.90 -0.04 5.23
CA ALA A 82 -10.97 -0.71 3.92
C ALA A 82 -10.97 0.23 2.71
N LYS A 83 -11.50 1.44 2.86
CA LYS A 83 -11.51 2.46 1.79
C LYS A 83 -10.30 3.39 1.83
N TRP A 84 -9.46 3.31 2.86
CA TRP A 84 -8.30 4.18 3.02
C TRP A 84 -7.12 3.79 2.12
N HIS A 85 -7.23 2.68 1.40
CA HIS A 85 -6.16 2.16 0.55
C HIS A 85 -6.14 2.79 -0.85
N TYR A 86 -7.22 3.45 -1.29
CA TYR A 86 -7.34 3.97 -2.66
C TYR A 86 -8.15 5.27 -2.71
N VAL A 87 -8.13 5.92 -3.89
CA VAL A 87 -9.03 7.03 -4.23
C VAL A 87 -9.51 6.89 -5.67
N ASN A 88 -10.81 7.07 -5.91
CA ASN A 88 -11.36 7.11 -7.26
C ASN A 88 -11.51 8.55 -7.71
N ILE A 89 -10.60 9.02 -8.56
CA ILE A 89 -10.68 10.36 -9.16
C ILE A 89 -11.46 10.23 -10.46
N GLY A 90 -12.57 10.98 -10.59
CA GLY A 90 -13.38 10.96 -11.79
C GLY A 90 -12.62 11.43 -13.04
N GLU A 91 -13.10 11.06 -14.22
CA GLU A 91 -12.45 11.26 -15.53
C GLU A 91 -12.13 12.73 -15.89
N SER A 92 -12.73 13.70 -15.22
CA SER A 92 -12.52 15.12 -15.49
C SER A 92 -11.19 15.61 -14.93
N ASN A 93 -10.21 15.79 -15.81
CA ASN A 93 -8.96 16.58 -15.67
C ASN A 93 -7.96 16.15 -14.57
N CYS A 94 -8.00 14.93 -14.04
CA CYS A 94 -7.06 14.39 -13.05
C CYS A 94 -6.81 15.32 -11.83
N ARG A 95 -7.82 16.07 -11.41
CA ARG A 95 -7.75 16.95 -10.25
C ARG A 95 -8.53 16.37 -9.10
N TYR A 96 -7.83 16.06 -8.02
CA TYR A 96 -8.44 15.62 -6.78
C TYR A 96 -9.30 16.73 -6.14
N SER A 97 -10.49 16.34 -5.67
CA SER A 97 -11.37 17.17 -4.85
C SER A 97 -11.93 16.35 -3.70
N ALA A 98 -11.55 16.66 -2.47
CA ALA A 98 -11.97 15.90 -1.29
C ALA A 98 -13.50 15.71 -1.21
N ARG A 99 -14.28 16.75 -1.53
CA ARG A 99 -15.75 16.68 -1.49
C ARG A 99 -16.34 15.71 -2.52
N ARG A 100 -15.72 15.59 -3.69
CA ARG A 100 -16.19 14.73 -4.79
C ARG A 100 -15.64 13.32 -4.69
N ASP A 101 -14.31 13.19 -4.46
CA ASP A 101 -13.56 11.96 -4.63
C ASP A 101 -13.33 11.22 -3.32
N CYS A 102 -13.57 11.89 -2.18
CA CYS A 102 -13.33 11.36 -0.84
C CYS A 102 -14.44 11.79 0.15
N PRO A 103 -15.70 11.48 -0.13
CA PRO A 103 -16.78 11.88 0.76
C PRO A 103 -16.60 11.23 2.14
N GLY A 104 -16.70 12.05 3.18
CA GLY A 104 -16.49 11.59 4.57
C GLY A 104 -15.03 11.36 4.96
N GLY A 105 -14.06 11.63 4.08
CA GLY A 105 -12.64 11.39 4.38
C GLY A 105 -12.21 9.93 4.17
N ASP A 106 -13.06 9.10 3.56
CA ASP A 106 -12.84 7.66 3.35
C ASP A 106 -12.07 7.39 2.05
N CYS A 107 -10.82 7.81 1.98
CA CYS A 107 -9.90 7.50 0.87
C CYS A 107 -8.44 7.63 1.32
N VAL A 108 -7.50 7.14 0.52
CA VAL A 108 -6.07 7.16 0.84
C VAL A 108 -5.53 8.57 1.09
N VAL A 109 -5.99 9.58 0.35
CA VAL A 109 -5.50 10.97 0.48
C VAL A 109 -5.83 11.55 1.86
N GLU A 110 -7.09 11.47 2.28
CA GLU A 110 -7.50 12.02 3.57
C GLU A 110 -7.06 11.14 4.75
N ALA A 111 -7.02 9.81 4.56
CA ALA A 111 -6.46 8.89 5.56
C ALA A 111 -4.98 9.20 5.80
N LEU A 112 -4.18 9.39 4.75
CA LEU A 112 -2.77 9.73 4.86
C LEU A 112 -2.55 11.05 5.62
N LYS A 113 -3.36 12.09 5.32
CA LYS A 113 -3.33 13.36 6.06
C LYS A 113 -3.65 13.16 7.54
N ALA A 114 -4.73 12.43 7.85
CA ALA A 114 -5.16 12.19 9.22
C ALA A 114 -4.12 11.40 10.01
N GLN A 115 -3.58 10.33 9.44
CA GLN A 115 -2.56 9.50 10.11
C GLN A 115 -1.24 10.25 10.27
N THR A 116 -0.84 11.08 9.31
CA THR A 116 0.34 11.95 9.43
C THR A 116 0.17 12.97 10.57
N ALA A 117 -1.01 13.55 10.71
CA ALA A 117 -1.30 14.48 11.81
C ALA A 117 -1.22 13.78 13.19
N ILE A 118 -1.75 12.56 13.30
CA ILE A 118 -1.63 11.75 14.53
C ILE A 118 -0.17 11.41 14.83
N LEU A 119 0.59 11.01 13.80
CA LEU A 119 2.00 10.67 13.94
C LEU A 119 2.84 11.84 14.42
N ALA A 120 2.55 13.05 13.93
CA ALA A 120 3.28 14.28 14.26
C ALA A 120 2.91 14.88 15.62
N ASP A 121 1.84 14.47 16.25
CA ASP A 121 1.36 15.02 17.51
C ASP A 121 2.01 14.29 18.70
N ASP A 122 3.03 14.90 19.27
CA ASP A 122 3.78 14.36 20.42
C ASP A 122 2.95 14.23 21.71
N ALA A 123 1.80 14.88 21.79
CA ALA A 123 0.87 14.74 22.91
C ALA A 123 0.05 13.45 22.84
N ARG A 124 0.04 12.77 21.69
CA ARG A 124 -0.66 11.49 21.51
C ARG A 124 0.07 10.32 22.19
N PRO A 125 -0.69 9.37 22.71
CA PRO A 125 -0.11 8.13 23.22
C PRO A 125 0.77 7.44 22.19
N ARG A 126 1.91 6.87 22.65
CA ARG A 126 2.84 6.12 21.77
C ARG A 126 2.12 5.08 20.91
N ALA A 127 1.14 4.35 21.47
CA ALA A 127 0.41 3.30 20.75
C ALA A 127 -0.39 3.86 19.56
N GLU A 128 -1.00 5.04 19.70
CA GLU A 128 -1.72 5.71 18.61
C GLU A 128 -0.75 6.18 17.51
N ARG A 129 0.39 6.78 17.91
CA ARG A 129 1.43 7.22 16.97
C ARG A 129 2.08 6.04 16.24
N ALA A 130 2.32 4.93 16.92
CA ALA A 130 2.84 3.69 16.32
C ALA A 130 1.85 3.11 15.29
N GLN A 131 0.55 3.08 15.61
CA GLN A 131 -0.48 2.67 14.65
C GLN A 131 -0.52 3.62 13.46
N ALA A 132 -0.47 4.92 13.69
CA ALA A 132 -0.46 5.93 12.64
C ALA A 132 0.78 5.79 11.73
N LEU A 133 1.96 5.53 12.29
CA LEU A 133 3.16 5.24 11.50
C LEU A 133 2.96 4.03 10.58
N LYS A 134 2.38 2.94 11.06
CA LYS A 134 2.11 1.73 10.25
C LYS A 134 1.15 2.04 9.10
N PHE A 135 0.12 2.84 9.34
CA PHE A 135 -0.77 3.32 8.27
C PHE A 135 -0.04 4.23 7.27
N VAL A 136 0.75 5.21 7.73
CA VAL A 136 1.50 6.10 6.84
C VAL A 136 2.45 5.32 5.94
N VAL A 137 3.21 4.38 6.50
CA VAL A 137 4.15 3.53 5.73
C VAL A 137 3.41 2.76 4.62
N HIS A 138 2.26 2.18 4.92
CA HIS A 138 1.46 1.43 3.96
C HIS A 138 0.84 2.35 2.90
N PHE A 139 0.14 3.40 3.31
CA PHE A 139 -0.62 4.27 2.42
C PHE A 139 0.26 5.14 1.50
N VAL A 140 1.50 5.44 1.89
CA VAL A 140 2.47 6.03 0.96
C VAL A 140 2.75 5.07 -0.20
N GLY A 141 2.87 3.77 0.08
CA GLY A 141 2.96 2.75 -0.96
C GLY A 141 1.73 2.74 -1.87
N ASP A 142 0.55 2.67 -1.28
CA ASP A 142 -0.73 2.68 -2.02
C ASP A 142 -0.89 3.90 -2.91
N ALA A 143 -0.59 5.10 -2.40
CA ALA A 143 -0.69 6.35 -3.15
C ALA A 143 0.26 6.44 -4.37
N HIS A 144 1.28 5.61 -4.43
CA HIS A 144 2.22 5.51 -5.56
C HIS A 144 1.90 4.33 -6.50
N GLN A 145 0.90 3.54 -6.18
CA GLN A 145 0.48 2.41 -7.00
C GLN A 145 -0.57 2.89 -8.02
N PRO A 146 -0.34 2.71 -9.36
CA PRO A 146 -1.21 3.28 -10.40
C PRO A 146 -2.66 2.79 -10.39
N MET A 147 -2.97 1.71 -9.69
CA MET A 147 -4.31 1.12 -9.62
C MET A 147 -5.08 1.49 -8.34
N HIS A 148 -4.51 2.38 -7.50
CA HIS A 148 -5.11 2.80 -6.23
C HIS A 148 -5.67 4.22 -6.20
#